data_32d631176fc6ebf18217f47d93f4aefd
#
_entry.id   32d631176fc6ebf18217f47d93f4aefd
#
_cell.length_a   1.000
_cell.length_b   1.000
_cell.length_c   1.000
_cell.angle_alpha   90.00
_cell.angle_beta   90.00
_cell.angle_gamma   90.00
#
_symmetry.space_group_name_H-M   'P 1'
#
loop_
_entity.id
_entity.type
_entity.pdbx_description
1 polymer ?
#
loop_
_entity_poly.entity_id
_entity_poly.type
_entity_poly.pdbx_seq_one_letter_code
_entity_poly.pdbx_strand_id
1 'polypeptide(L)'
;HPMGWDAFGMPAENAARENKLDPKNWTNTNIITMKSQLKKLGLSIDWDREISTCSEEYYKHQQIFFLELLEKNLVYRKENYVNWDPIDETVLANEQVIDGRGWRSGALVERKKLNQWFFNISKFSQELLDGLNELDTWPNKVKIMQKNWIGKSFGCEIDFKIEGDLPVKSVKCFTTRPDTLFGFSFLALSVDHEISKYYEKDIEFIKFKDECSKTGTTE
;
A
#
# COMPACT_ATOMS: atom_id res chain seq x y z
N HIS A 1 -6.91 -19.34 25.95
CA HIS A 1 -6.32 -19.17 24.61
C HIS A 1 -7.37 -19.51 23.54
N PRO A 2 -8.15 -18.52 23.03
CA PRO A 2 -9.15 -18.75 22.00
C PRO A 2 -8.50 -19.01 20.65
N MET A 3 -9.27 -19.59 19.72
CA MET A 3 -8.87 -19.75 18.32
C MET A 3 -9.52 -18.67 17.46
N GLY A 4 -8.69 -17.99 16.66
CA GLY A 4 -9.14 -17.05 15.64
C GLY A 4 -8.69 -17.50 14.25
N TRP A 5 -9.62 -17.53 13.29
CA TRP A 5 -9.34 -17.82 11.89
C TRP A 5 -9.27 -16.51 11.12
N ASP A 6 -8.11 -16.19 10.56
CA ASP A 6 -7.95 -15.10 9.61
C ASP A 6 -8.45 -15.59 8.25
N ALA A 7 -9.74 -15.40 8.02
CA ALA A 7 -10.49 -16.12 7.00
C ALA A 7 -10.89 -15.25 5.78
N PHE A 8 -10.55 -13.97 5.78
CA PHE A 8 -10.66 -13.12 4.61
C PHE A 8 -9.36 -13.13 3.79
N GLY A 9 -9.48 -12.77 2.54
CA GLY A 9 -8.36 -12.40 1.71
C GLY A 9 -8.21 -13.20 0.43
N MET A 10 -7.36 -12.69 -0.42
CA MET A 10 -7.10 -13.20 -1.77
C MET A 10 -6.58 -14.65 -1.81
N PRO A 11 -5.75 -15.14 -0.89
CA PRO A 11 -5.29 -16.53 -0.94
C PRO A 11 -6.44 -17.54 -0.95
N ALA A 12 -7.46 -17.34 -0.10
CA ALA A 12 -8.64 -18.21 -0.06
C ALA A 12 -9.50 -18.07 -1.32
N GLU A 13 -9.73 -16.83 -1.79
CA GLU A 13 -10.50 -16.55 -2.99
C GLU A 13 -9.87 -17.17 -4.23
N ASN A 14 -8.55 -17.06 -4.37
CA ASN A 14 -7.83 -17.60 -5.50
C ASN A 14 -7.78 -19.12 -5.51
N ALA A 15 -7.55 -19.74 -4.36
CA ALA A 15 -7.59 -21.18 -4.24
C ALA A 15 -9.00 -21.72 -4.56
N ALA A 16 -10.04 -21.03 -4.13
CA ALA A 16 -11.42 -21.38 -4.45
C ALA A 16 -11.68 -21.26 -5.96
N ARG A 17 -11.20 -20.19 -6.60
CA ARG A 17 -11.33 -19.98 -8.05
C ARG A 17 -10.61 -21.09 -8.85
N GLU A 18 -9.37 -21.42 -8.48
CA GLU A 18 -8.59 -22.49 -9.11
C GLU A 18 -9.28 -23.85 -9.01
N ASN A 19 -9.94 -24.12 -7.87
CA ASN A 19 -10.70 -25.35 -7.62
C ASN A 19 -12.16 -25.26 -8.10
N LYS A 20 -12.58 -24.12 -8.70
CA LYS A 20 -13.96 -23.88 -9.16
C LYS A 20 -15.00 -24.04 -8.05
N LEU A 21 -14.66 -23.58 -6.86
CA LEU A 21 -15.49 -23.63 -5.65
C LEU A 21 -15.87 -22.23 -5.20
N ASP A 22 -16.94 -22.14 -4.43
CA ASP A 22 -17.31 -20.91 -3.74
C ASP A 22 -16.31 -20.61 -2.61
N PRO A 23 -15.79 -19.36 -2.49
CA PRO A 23 -14.79 -19.02 -1.46
C PRO A 23 -15.25 -19.29 -0.03
N LYS A 24 -16.53 -19.04 0.28
CA LYS A 24 -17.12 -19.30 1.60
C LYS A 24 -17.07 -20.79 1.93
N ASN A 25 -17.49 -21.64 1.00
CA ASN A 25 -17.49 -23.07 1.17
C ASN A 25 -16.07 -23.64 1.30
N TRP A 26 -15.15 -23.16 0.45
CA TRP A 26 -13.73 -23.51 0.53
C TRP A 26 -13.14 -23.18 1.90
N THR A 27 -13.30 -21.95 2.36
CA THR A 27 -12.79 -21.46 3.64
C THR A 27 -13.36 -22.28 4.81
N ASN A 28 -14.67 -22.47 4.86
CA ASN A 28 -15.33 -23.23 5.93
C ASN A 28 -14.85 -24.69 5.97
N THR A 29 -14.71 -25.33 4.82
CA THR A 29 -14.20 -26.72 4.74
C THR A 29 -12.77 -26.80 5.27
N ASN A 30 -11.92 -25.84 4.93
CA ASN A 30 -10.55 -25.78 5.43
C ASN A 30 -10.49 -25.54 6.94
N ILE A 31 -11.32 -24.65 7.48
CA ILE A 31 -11.43 -24.43 8.93
C ILE A 31 -11.79 -25.71 9.65
N ILE A 32 -12.80 -26.44 9.18
CA ILE A 32 -13.23 -27.72 9.77
C ILE A 32 -12.06 -28.74 9.78
N THR A 33 -11.34 -28.82 8.65
CA THR A 33 -10.20 -29.74 8.52
C THR A 33 -9.07 -29.37 9.47
N MET A 34 -8.65 -28.10 9.49
CA MET A 34 -7.59 -27.62 10.38
C MET A 34 -7.97 -27.74 11.84
N LYS A 35 -9.21 -27.44 12.20
CA LYS A 35 -9.72 -27.63 13.57
C LYS A 35 -9.60 -29.10 14.01
N SER A 36 -9.98 -30.02 13.14
CA SER A 36 -9.83 -31.48 13.42
C SER A 36 -8.36 -31.85 13.64
N GLN A 37 -7.46 -31.34 12.82
CA GLN A 37 -6.02 -31.60 12.95
C GLN A 37 -5.45 -31.04 14.26
N LEU A 38 -5.78 -29.78 14.59
CA LEU A 38 -5.33 -29.12 15.83
C LEU A 38 -5.84 -29.84 17.09
N LYS A 39 -7.08 -30.35 17.06
CA LYS A 39 -7.61 -31.16 18.16
C LYS A 39 -6.83 -32.46 18.35
N LYS A 40 -6.38 -33.11 17.26
CA LYS A 40 -5.55 -34.33 17.33
C LYS A 40 -4.15 -34.04 17.91
N LEU A 41 -3.63 -32.82 17.78
CA LEU A 41 -2.37 -32.41 18.41
C LEU A 41 -2.47 -32.20 19.92
N GLY A 42 -3.67 -32.21 20.48
CA GLY A 42 -3.88 -32.04 21.92
C GLY A 42 -3.59 -30.64 22.45
N LEU A 43 -3.73 -29.61 21.63
CA LEU A 43 -3.50 -28.22 22.02
C LEU A 43 -4.62 -27.75 22.97
N SER A 44 -4.25 -27.03 24.04
CA SER A 44 -5.17 -26.45 25.02
C SER A 44 -5.82 -25.14 24.46
N ILE A 45 -6.65 -25.31 23.45
CA ILE A 45 -7.40 -24.20 22.82
C ILE A 45 -8.81 -24.18 23.38
N ASP A 46 -9.29 -23.02 23.72
CA ASP A 46 -10.67 -22.76 24.13
C ASP A 46 -11.55 -22.64 22.88
N TRP A 47 -12.11 -23.74 22.45
CA TRP A 47 -12.94 -23.85 21.26
C TRP A 47 -14.32 -23.20 21.40
N ASP A 48 -14.76 -22.92 22.64
CA ASP A 48 -16.04 -22.25 22.88
C ASP A 48 -15.97 -20.75 22.57
N ARG A 49 -14.74 -20.22 22.53
CA ARG A 49 -14.47 -18.84 22.11
C ARG A 49 -13.78 -18.74 20.75
N GLU A 50 -14.11 -19.66 19.87
CA GLU A 50 -13.66 -19.66 18.48
C GLU A 50 -14.31 -18.51 17.71
N ILE A 51 -13.51 -17.77 16.94
CA ILE A 51 -13.95 -16.68 16.09
C ILE A 51 -13.43 -16.83 14.66
N SER A 52 -14.12 -16.22 13.71
CA SER A 52 -13.67 -16.13 12.32
C SER A 52 -13.81 -14.68 11.83
N THR A 53 -12.73 -14.12 11.27
CA THR A 53 -12.72 -12.73 10.80
C THR A 53 -13.70 -12.47 9.65
N CYS A 54 -14.10 -13.52 8.92
CA CYS A 54 -15.10 -13.42 7.84
C CYS A 54 -16.55 -13.58 8.31
N SER A 55 -16.81 -13.80 9.61
CA SER A 55 -18.16 -13.85 10.12
C SER A 55 -18.76 -12.45 10.28
N GLU A 56 -20.06 -12.31 10.01
CA GLU A 56 -20.79 -11.03 10.14
C GLU A 56 -20.71 -10.49 11.57
N GLU A 57 -20.76 -11.35 12.56
CA GLU A 57 -20.64 -11.02 13.97
C GLU A 57 -19.29 -10.36 14.27
N TYR A 58 -18.22 -10.79 13.59
CA TYR A 58 -16.88 -10.25 13.78
C TYR A 58 -16.69 -8.95 12.99
N TYR A 59 -16.87 -8.95 11.65
CA TYR A 59 -16.55 -7.79 10.84
C TYR A 59 -17.49 -6.61 11.03
N LYS A 60 -18.69 -6.82 11.59
CA LYS A 60 -19.57 -5.75 12.04
C LYS A 60 -18.85 -4.75 12.97
N HIS A 61 -18.05 -5.26 13.90
CA HIS A 61 -17.29 -4.41 14.82
C HIS A 61 -16.17 -3.66 14.10
N GLN A 62 -15.52 -4.28 13.12
CA GLN A 62 -14.53 -3.61 12.29
C GLN A 62 -15.16 -2.48 11.47
N GLN A 63 -16.36 -2.70 10.92
CA GLN A 63 -17.09 -1.67 10.17
C GLN A 63 -17.50 -0.48 11.08
N ILE A 64 -17.96 -0.75 12.29
CA ILE A 64 -18.27 0.30 13.27
C ILE A 64 -17.00 1.11 13.59
N PHE A 65 -15.89 0.44 13.88
CA PHE A 65 -14.62 1.08 14.17
C PHE A 65 -14.13 1.93 12.99
N PHE A 66 -14.28 1.42 11.76
CA PHE A 66 -13.94 2.20 10.56
C PHE A 66 -14.76 3.49 10.46
N LEU A 67 -16.06 3.46 10.77
CA LEU A 67 -16.91 4.65 10.76
C LEU A 67 -16.48 5.66 11.83
N GLU A 68 -16.12 5.21 13.02
CA GLU A 68 -15.56 6.08 14.07
C GLU A 68 -14.25 6.75 13.63
N LEU A 69 -13.38 6.03 12.93
CA LEU A 69 -12.15 6.61 12.38
C LEU A 69 -12.44 7.64 11.28
N LEU A 70 -13.47 7.39 10.46
CA LEU A 70 -13.91 8.31 9.42
C LEU A 70 -14.47 9.62 10.05
N GLU A 71 -15.30 9.54 11.07
CA GLU A 71 -15.83 10.69 11.80
C GLU A 71 -14.70 11.53 12.42
N LYS A 72 -13.62 10.90 12.87
CA LYS A 72 -12.43 11.56 13.41
C LYS A 72 -11.45 12.08 12.36
N ASN A 73 -11.78 11.98 11.06
CA ASN A 73 -10.90 12.34 9.95
C ASN A 73 -9.55 11.59 9.97
N LEU A 74 -9.55 10.37 10.47
CA LEU A 74 -8.39 9.47 10.45
C LEU A 74 -8.39 8.54 9.24
N VAL A 75 -9.51 8.53 8.51
CA VAL A 75 -9.67 7.84 7.23
C VAL A 75 -10.22 8.84 6.22
N TYR A 76 -9.73 8.79 5.01
CA TYR A 76 -10.18 9.65 3.92
C TYR A 76 -10.18 8.89 2.60
N ARG A 77 -10.86 9.44 1.60
CA ARG A 77 -10.95 8.85 0.26
C ARG A 77 -10.22 9.73 -0.74
N LYS A 78 -9.39 9.12 -1.56
CA LYS A 78 -8.59 9.82 -2.57
C LYS A 78 -8.39 8.94 -3.80
N GLU A 79 -8.38 9.57 -4.97
CA GLU A 79 -7.89 8.93 -6.19
C GLU A 79 -6.37 8.78 -6.12
N ASN A 80 -5.89 7.58 -6.41
CA ASN A 80 -4.46 7.30 -6.53
C ASN A 80 -4.20 6.27 -7.62
N TYR A 81 -3.00 6.29 -8.16
CA TYR A 81 -2.54 5.23 -9.06
C TYR A 81 -2.22 3.97 -8.26
N VAL A 82 -2.68 2.85 -8.79
CA VAL A 82 -2.44 1.53 -8.23
C VAL A 82 -1.89 0.61 -9.31
N ASN A 83 -1.16 -0.41 -8.89
CA ASN A 83 -0.78 -1.50 -9.77
C ASN A 83 -1.99 -2.43 -9.94
N TRP A 84 -2.50 -2.52 -11.15
CA TRP A 84 -3.66 -3.34 -11.49
C TRP A 84 -3.24 -4.57 -12.26
N ASP A 85 -3.65 -5.73 -11.78
CA ASP A 85 -3.51 -6.99 -12.49
C ASP A 85 -4.78 -7.26 -13.29
N PRO A 86 -4.72 -7.25 -14.64
CA PRO A 86 -5.91 -7.42 -15.48
C PRO A 86 -6.41 -8.88 -15.54
N ILE A 87 -5.59 -9.87 -15.17
CA ILE A 87 -6.00 -11.29 -15.13
C ILE A 87 -6.63 -11.63 -13.79
N ASP A 88 -6.00 -11.22 -12.70
CA ASP A 88 -6.52 -11.44 -11.34
C ASP A 88 -7.58 -10.40 -10.94
N GLU A 89 -7.79 -9.37 -11.77
CA GLU A 89 -8.75 -8.26 -11.55
C GLU A 89 -8.61 -7.64 -10.16
N THR A 90 -7.36 -7.38 -9.76
CA THR A 90 -7.05 -6.92 -8.42
C THR A 90 -5.93 -5.89 -8.39
N VAL A 91 -5.87 -5.16 -7.27
CA VAL A 91 -4.77 -4.24 -6.96
C VAL A 91 -3.62 -5.02 -6.33
N LEU A 92 -2.41 -4.79 -6.81
CA LEU A 92 -1.18 -5.37 -6.28
C LEU A 92 -0.39 -4.34 -5.48
N ALA A 93 0.15 -4.76 -4.34
CA ALA A 93 1.19 -4.01 -3.64
C ALA A 93 2.49 -4.00 -4.47
N ASN A 94 3.39 -3.04 -4.19
CA ASN A 94 4.64 -2.93 -4.95
C ASN A 94 5.48 -4.21 -4.89
N GLU A 95 5.50 -4.88 -3.73
CA GLU A 95 6.22 -6.15 -3.51
C GLU A 95 5.64 -7.33 -4.31
N GLN A 96 4.42 -7.17 -4.81
CA GLN A 96 3.74 -8.18 -5.63
C GLN A 96 3.94 -7.96 -7.14
N VAL A 97 4.71 -6.94 -7.50
CA VAL A 97 5.08 -6.66 -8.89
C VAL A 97 6.55 -7.02 -9.10
N ILE A 98 6.82 -8.00 -9.94
CA ILE A 98 8.16 -8.48 -10.27
C ILE A 98 8.39 -8.25 -11.76
N ASP A 99 9.41 -7.48 -12.11
CA ASP A 99 9.74 -7.13 -13.50
C ASP A 99 8.53 -6.58 -14.30
N GLY A 100 7.70 -5.74 -13.64
CA GLY A 100 6.50 -5.15 -14.25
C GLY A 100 5.34 -6.14 -14.43
N ARG A 101 5.41 -7.31 -13.81
CA ARG A 101 4.40 -8.37 -13.89
C ARG A 101 3.83 -8.72 -12.51
N GLY A 102 2.57 -9.08 -12.49
CA GLY A 102 1.96 -9.65 -11.29
C GLY A 102 2.65 -10.94 -10.87
N TRP A 103 3.06 -11.01 -9.60
CA TRP A 103 3.86 -12.12 -9.04
C TRP A 103 3.21 -13.51 -9.20
N ARG A 104 1.89 -13.53 -9.37
CA ARG A 104 1.10 -14.75 -9.48
C ARG A 104 0.58 -15.00 -10.90
N SER A 105 -0.11 -14.03 -11.49
CA SER A 105 -0.71 -14.15 -12.81
C SER A 105 0.33 -14.15 -13.95
N GLY A 106 1.49 -13.52 -13.71
CA GLY A 106 2.48 -13.22 -14.76
C GLY A 106 2.01 -12.16 -15.76
N ALA A 107 0.82 -11.58 -15.58
CA ALA A 107 0.30 -10.52 -16.44
C ALA A 107 1.13 -9.24 -16.31
N LEU A 108 1.24 -8.49 -17.40
CA LEU A 108 1.76 -7.12 -17.32
C LEU A 108 0.82 -6.29 -16.44
N VAL A 109 1.42 -5.62 -15.46
CA VAL A 109 0.69 -4.76 -14.53
C VAL A 109 0.35 -3.45 -15.22
N GLU A 110 -0.90 -3.01 -15.07
CA GLU A 110 -1.39 -1.74 -15.57
C GLU A 110 -1.41 -0.70 -14.44
N ARG A 111 -1.04 0.53 -14.76
CA ARG A 111 -1.27 1.66 -13.84
C ARG A 111 -2.69 2.17 -13.99
N LYS A 112 -3.54 1.93 -12.99
CA LYS A 112 -4.93 2.32 -12.99
C LYS A 112 -5.22 3.33 -11.90
N LYS A 113 -5.97 4.36 -12.23
CA LYS A 113 -6.39 5.37 -11.26
C LYS A 113 -7.70 4.92 -10.60
N LEU A 114 -7.66 4.67 -9.31
CA LEU A 114 -8.79 4.22 -8.52
C LEU A 114 -9.02 5.12 -7.31
N ASN A 115 -10.28 5.27 -6.95
CA ASN A 115 -10.68 5.98 -5.75
C ASN A 115 -10.63 5.01 -4.55
N GLN A 116 -9.67 5.22 -3.66
CA GLN A 116 -9.32 4.31 -2.58
C GLN A 116 -9.47 4.99 -1.21
N TRP A 117 -9.64 4.17 -0.17
CA TRP A 117 -9.59 4.59 1.22
C TRP A 117 -8.15 4.60 1.74
N PHE A 118 -7.81 5.63 2.48
CA PHE A 118 -6.51 5.82 3.09
C PHE A 118 -6.64 6.12 4.57
N PHE A 119 -5.81 5.48 5.38
CA PHE A 119 -5.62 5.88 6.77
C PHE A 119 -4.61 7.02 6.84
N ASN A 120 -4.92 8.06 7.60
CA ASN A 120 -4.04 9.21 7.80
C ASN A 120 -2.93 8.92 8.83
N ILE A 121 -2.13 7.89 8.56
CA ILE A 121 -1.10 7.39 9.47
C ILE A 121 0.01 8.42 9.67
N SER A 122 0.39 9.14 8.63
CA SER A 122 1.48 10.12 8.66
C SER A 122 1.23 11.27 9.66
N LYS A 123 -0.03 11.53 10.02
CA LYS A 123 -0.39 12.50 11.07
C LYS A 123 0.26 12.17 12.42
N PHE A 124 0.50 10.90 12.70
CA PHE A 124 1.04 10.41 13.97
C PHE A 124 2.54 10.13 13.93
N SER A 125 3.22 10.38 12.83
CA SER A 125 4.63 10.00 12.64
C SER A 125 5.55 10.57 13.72
N GLN A 126 5.37 11.84 14.10
CA GLN A 126 6.19 12.47 15.13
C GLN A 126 5.90 11.88 16.52
N GLU A 127 4.62 11.71 16.86
CA GLU A 127 4.18 11.14 18.12
C GLU A 127 4.68 9.69 18.29
N LEU A 128 4.60 8.89 17.22
CA LEU A 128 5.14 7.53 17.21
C LEU A 128 6.66 7.51 17.39
N LEU A 129 7.38 8.44 16.76
CA LEU A 129 8.83 8.55 16.92
C LEU A 129 9.23 8.91 18.34
N ASP A 130 8.54 9.87 18.93
CA ASP A 130 8.80 10.31 20.31
C ASP A 130 8.45 9.21 21.32
N GLY A 131 7.33 8.51 21.11
CA GLY A 131 6.89 7.40 21.97
C GLY A 131 7.85 6.21 22.00
N LEU A 132 8.74 6.04 21.01
CA LEU A 132 9.79 5.00 21.09
C LEU A 132 10.71 5.17 22.30
N ASN A 133 10.85 6.39 22.81
CA ASN A 133 11.69 6.66 23.98
C ASN A 133 11.05 6.15 25.29
N GLU A 134 9.73 5.98 25.30
CA GLU A 134 8.95 5.53 26.47
C GLU A 134 8.85 3.99 26.56
N LEU A 135 9.29 3.28 25.53
CA LEU A 135 9.22 1.83 25.44
C LEU A 135 10.45 1.15 26.07
N ASP A 136 10.63 1.29 27.37
CA ASP A 136 11.85 0.84 28.07
C ASP A 136 12.11 -0.67 27.96
N THR A 137 11.06 -1.48 27.87
CA THR A 137 11.15 -2.94 27.77
C THR A 137 11.40 -3.46 26.35
N TRP A 138 11.37 -2.59 25.37
CA TRP A 138 11.59 -3.00 23.98
C TRP A 138 13.08 -3.16 23.67
N PRO A 139 13.47 -4.21 22.91
CA PRO A 139 14.85 -4.36 22.47
C PRO A 139 15.30 -3.17 21.60
N ASN A 140 16.51 -2.67 21.84
CA ASN A 140 17.07 -1.54 21.09
C ASN A 140 17.04 -1.75 19.57
N LYS A 141 17.30 -2.98 19.10
CA LYS A 141 17.24 -3.32 17.68
C LYS A 141 15.87 -3.02 17.08
N VAL A 142 14.78 -3.33 17.79
CA VAL A 142 13.42 -3.07 17.34
C VAL A 142 13.12 -1.57 17.30
N LYS A 143 13.55 -0.83 18.34
CA LYS A 143 13.40 0.64 18.36
C LYS A 143 14.11 1.30 17.16
N ILE A 144 15.34 0.86 16.84
CA ILE A 144 16.09 1.36 15.68
C ILE A 144 15.36 1.04 14.38
N MET A 145 14.83 -0.18 14.23
CA MET A 145 14.05 -0.55 13.03
C MET A 145 12.82 0.34 12.87
N GLN A 146 12.06 0.60 13.93
CA GLN A 146 10.90 1.48 13.92
C GLN A 146 11.27 2.93 13.57
N LYS A 147 12.35 3.45 14.19
CA LYS A 147 12.88 4.79 13.88
C LYS A 147 13.26 4.94 12.41
N ASN A 148 13.96 3.95 11.86
CA ASN A 148 14.37 3.95 10.46
C ASN A 148 13.17 3.84 9.52
N TRP A 149 12.13 3.05 9.89
CA TRP A 149 10.90 2.93 9.14
C TRP A 149 10.11 4.24 9.09
N ILE A 150 10.00 4.94 10.22
CA ILE A 150 9.35 6.27 10.28
C ILE A 150 10.13 7.28 9.42
N GLY A 151 11.45 7.18 9.40
CA GLY A 151 12.32 7.85 8.44
C GLY A 151 12.25 9.38 8.48
N LYS A 152 12.19 10.00 9.68
CA LYS A 152 12.19 11.46 9.79
C LYS A 152 13.41 12.06 9.09
N SER A 153 13.17 12.91 8.12
CA SER A 153 14.22 13.64 7.39
C SER A 153 14.01 15.15 7.49
N PHE A 154 15.09 15.90 7.29
CA PHE A 154 15.08 17.35 7.19
C PHE A 154 15.57 17.75 5.81
N GLY A 155 14.97 18.80 5.25
CA GLY A 155 15.33 19.28 3.94
C GLY A 155 14.80 20.67 3.66
N CYS A 156 14.96 21.13 2.44
CA CYS A 156 14.51 22.42 1.97
C CYS A 156 13.58 22.27 0.77
N GLU A 157 12.57 23.11 0.70
CA GLU A 157 11.80 23.34 -0.53
C GLU A 157 12.49 24.42 -1.36
N ILE A 158 12.61 24.16 -2.66
CA ILE A 158 13.26 25.06 -3.61
C ILE A 158 12.31 25.28 -4.77
N ASP A 159 12.05 26.54 -5.11
CA ASP A 159 11.25 26.93 -6.26
C ASP A 159 12.15 27.23 -7.46
N PHE A 160 12.06 26.41 -8.49
CA PHE A 160 12.73 26.65 -9.78
C PHE A 160 11.81 27.41 -10.71
N LYS A 161 12.23 28.57 -11.17
CA LYS A 161 11.49 29.37 -12.14
C LYS A 161 11.57 28.71 -13.52
N ILE A 162 10.45 28.70 -14.22
CA ILE A 162 10.36 28.24 -15.60
C ILE A 162 10.41 29.46 -16.53
N GLU A 163 11.35 29.46 -17.46
CA GLU A 163 11.42 30.41 -18.55
C GLU A 163 10.64 29.86 -19.76
N GLY A 164 9.89 30.71 -20.45
CA GLY A 164 9.08 30.34 -21.62
C GLY A 164 7.58 30.54 -21.44
N ASP A 165 6.82 30.11 -22.43
CA ASP A 165 5.37 30.35 -22.54
C ASP A 165 4.46 29.34 -21.89
N LEU A 166 4.99 28.56 -20.94
CA LEU A 166 4.16 27.66 -20.15
C LEU A 166 3.31 28.43 -19.13
N PRO A 167 2.06 28.03 -18.90
CA PRO A 167 1.19 28.65 -17.89
C PRO A 167 1.69 28.42 -16.47
N VAL A 168 2.47 27.38 -16.23
CA VAL A 168 3.14 27.11 -14.95
C VAL A 168 4.46 27.89 -14.94
N LYS A 169 4.68 28.72 -13.93
CA LYS A 169 5.85 29.63 -13.84
C LYS A 169 6.93 29.11 -12.89
N SER A 170 6.67 28.11 -12.10
CA SER A 170 7.67 27.50 -11.21
C SER A 170 7.39 26.04 -10.96
N VAL A 171 8.45 25.29 -10.64
CA VAL A 171 8.39 23.93 -10.12
C VAL A 171 9.01 23.92 -8.73
N LYS A 172 8.25 23.41 -7.76
CA LYS A 172 8.73 23.23 -6.40
C LYS A 172 9.35 21.84 -6.25
N CYS A 173 10.55 21.78 -5.70
CA CYS A 173 11.31 20.58 -5.44
C CYS A 173 11.66 20.50 -3.95
N PHE A 174 11.51 19.35 -3.32
CA PHE A 174 12.04 19.10 -1.99
C PHE A 174 13.36 18.35 -2.10
N THR A 175 14.37 18.75 -1.33
CA THR A 175 15.65 18.05 -1.25
C THR A 175 16.13 17.92 0.19
N THR A 176 16.68 16.76 0.54
CA THR A 176 17.41 16.54 1.80
C THR A 176 18.89 16.93 1.72
N ARG A 177 19.35 17.30 0.51
CA ARG A 177 20.73 17.68 0.22
C ARG A 177 20.81 19.07 -0.43
N PRO A 178 20.42 20.14 0.29
CA PRO A 178 20.48 21.51 -0.24
C PRO A 178 21.91 21.96 -0.56
N ASP A 179 22.92 21.36 0.05
CA ASP A 179 24.35 21.56 -0.21
C ASP A 179 24.76 21.22 -1.64
N THR A 180 24.02 20.36 -2.34
CA THR A 180 24.30 19.97 -3.73
C THR A 180 23.67 20.88 -4.76
N LEU A 181 22.88 21.87 -4.34
CA LEU A 181 22.13 22.78 -5.24
C LEU A 181 23.01 23.46 -6.30
N PHE A 182 24.22 23.85 -5.94
CA PHE A 182 25.15 24.57 -6.84
C PHE A 182 25.82 23.64 -7.87
N GLY A 183 25.65 22.34 -7.76
CA GLY A 183 26.26 21.36 -8.66
C GLY A 183 25.28 20.61 -9.57
N PHE A 184 23.98 20.90 -9.52
CA PHE A 184 23.02 20.22 -10.37
C PHE A 184 23.06 20.76 -11.81
N SER A 185 22.77 19.90 -12.79
CA SER A 185 22.80 20.23 -14.22
C SER A 185 21.40 20.19 -14.87
N PHE A 186 20.45 19.51 -14.28
CA PHE A 186 19.09 19.39 -14.81
C PHE A 186 18.10 19.09 -13.69
N LEU A 187 16.81 19.33 -13.99
CA LEU A 187 15.68 18.97 -13.15
C LEU A 187 14.81 17.96 -13.93
N ALA A 188 14.61 16.77 -13.38
CA ALA A 188 13.73 15.76 -13.96
C ALA A 188 12.33 15.87 -13.36
N LEU A 189 11.32 15.70 -14.21
CA LEU A 189 9.92 15.66 -13.80
C LEU A 189 9.30 14.32 -14.17
N SER A 190 8.37 13.84 -13.34
CA SER A 190 7.57 12.67 -13.67
C SER A 190 6.76 12.89 -14.94
N VAL A 191 6.55 11.84 -15.71
CA VAL A 191 5.65 11.86 -16.88
C VAL A 191 4.19 12.16 -16.50
N ASP A 192 3.84 11.99 -15.23
CA ASP A 192 2.51 12.29 -14.68
C ASP A 192 2.41 13.70 -14.06
N HIS A 193 3.49 14.48 -14.10
CA HIS A 193 3.48 15.84 -13.58
C HIS A 193 2.57 16.76 -14.41
N GLU A 194 1.99 17.79 -13.81
CA GLU A 194 1.07 18.71 -14.51
C GLU A 194 1.67 19.35 -15.75
N ILE A 195 2.97 19.67 -15.73
CA ILE A 195 3.70 20.24 -16.88
C ILE A 195 3.75 19.27 -18.05
N SER A 196 3.79 17.97 -17.80
CA SER A 196 3.85 16.94 -18.83
C SER A 196 2.64 16.95 -19.76
N LYS A 197 1.49 17.46 -19.29
CA LYS A 197 0.27 17.61 -20.11
C LYS A 197 0.47 18.54 -21.32
N TYR A 198 1.38 19.49 -21.24
CA TYR A 198 1.67 20.38 -22.34
C TYR A 198 2.47 19.74 -23.48
N TYR A 199 3.06 18.57 -23.22
CA TYR A 199 3.85 17.78 -24.17
C TYR A 199 3.12 16.54 -24.69
N GLU A 200 1.85 16.33 -24.37
CA GLU A 200 1.07 15.15 -24.77
C GLU A 200 0.94 14.96 -26.29
N LYS A 201 1.24 16.00 -27.09
CA LYS A 201 1.25 15.92 -28.57
C LYS A 201 2.64 15.67 -29.15
N ASP A 202 3.68 15.70 -28.32
CA ASP A 202 5.05 15.46 -28.74
C ASP A 202 5.29 13.95 -28.90
N ILE A 203 5.79 13.54 -30.07
CA ILE A 203 5.98 12.13 -30.42
C ILE A 203 7.04 11.47 -29.54
N GLU A 204 8.11 12.19 -29.19
CA GLU A 204 9.18 11.66 -28.34
C GLU A 204 8.69 11.49 -26.92
N PHE A 205 7.92 12.48 -26.42
CA PHE A 205 7.28 12.38 -25.10
C PHE A 205 6.30 11.22 -25.01
N ILE A 206 5.47 10.97 -26.03
CA ILE A 206 4.53 9.84 -26.08
C ILE A 206 5.29 8.51 -25.98
N LYS A 207 6.37 8.35 -26.71
CA LYS A 207 7.22 7.14 -26.65
C LYS A 207 7.81 6.95 -25.27
N PHE A 208 8.37 8.00 -24.69
CA PHE A 208 8.95 7.97 -23.35
C PHE A 208 7.90 7.65 -22.28
N LYS A 209 6.70 8.22 -22.39
CA LYS A 209 5.58 7.93 -21.49
C LYS A 209 5.15 6.45 -21.56
N ASP A 210 5.14 5.87 -22.77
CA ASP A 210 4.86 4.44 -22.96
C ASP A 210 5.95 3.55 -22.33
N GLU A 211 7.21 3.92 -22.47
CA GLU A 211 8.33 3.22 -21.82
C GLU A 211 8.20 3.30 -20.27
N CYS A 212 7.93 4.49 -19.74
CA CYS A 212 7.73 4.68 -18.30
C CYS A 212 6.52 3.90 -17.75
N SER A 213 5.48 3.70 -18.55
CA SER A 213 4.30 2.93 -18.12
C SER A 213 4.59 1.45 -17.87
N LYS A 214 5.66 0.93 -18.48
CA LYS A 214 6.12 -0.46 -18.35
C LYS A 214 7.09 -0.65 -17.18
N THR A 215 7.62 0.43 -16.62
CA THR A 215 8.44 0.38 -15.41
C THR A 215 7.50 0.36 -14.20
N GLY A 216 7.76 -0.55 -13.25
CA GLY A 216 6.98 -0.62 -12.02
C GLY A 216 7.06 0.67 -11.19
N THR A 217 6.17 0.82 -10.24
CA THR A 217 6.13 1.94 -9.29
C THR A 217 7.14 1.79 -8.14
N THR A 218 8.26 1.11 -8.35
CA THR A 218 9.34 1.06 -7.37
C THR A 218 9.97 2.43 -7.24
N GLU A 219 10.01 2.93 -5.98
CA GLU A 219 10.82 4.08 -5.60
C GLU A 219 12.30 3.84 -5.85
#